data_ff7e5ed9bc8d1e2842f7d456fba5b1f2
#
_entry.id   ff7e5ed9bc8d1e2842f7d456fba5b1f2
#
_cell.length_a   1.000
_cell.length_b   1.000
_cell.length_c   1.000
_cell.angle_alpha   90.00
_cell.angle_beta   90.00
_cell.angle_gamma   90.00
#
_symmetry.space_group_name_H-M   'P 1'
#
loop_
_entity.id
_entity.type
_entity.pdbx_description
1 polymer ?
#
loop_
_entity_poly.entity_id
_entity_poly.type
_entity_poly.pdbx_seq_one_letter_code
_entity_poly.pdbx_strand_id
1 'polypeptide(L)'
;MQYPRICLCAMLVCLFSCFGTIMGQDTIDLKSLADSVRKANGKPNFLPLGMHFLELAKERKDTANISDAYAILASHYYELGDTDSLRLVTYEYMDWADRCHRNTDRYQAWRQYIQRMTEKGMQEEVMKETDLLCKDAEKRKDKYGMASGEMCIGYNHRVFGQNIKLCLEYYDSALKHFEEGKYYRDAYVVSLNIIQTYLARQSYSDAVPYLDRLGQLGKTVEGKDVVIGEALYMRYYQFRVIAILGIKGEKAAAPYIREANAYYLKNKESISQEGWFGYKIMCSQILGNIGNAVAYMDSLIDYQRSIGNYYPGNYRQKAVMLEQTGHYKEACRAFAEYSQLNDSVRTAEMDEQLNKYTAQFEVDRLKMEKLEPVSYTHLRAHETKA
;
A
#
# COMPACT_ATOMS: atom_id res chain seq x y z
N MET A 1 19.72 17.93 11.62
CA MET A 1 20.74 16.89 11.40
C MET A 1 20.96 16.78 9.90
N GLN A 2 22.15 17.11 9.41
CA GLN A 2 22.49 16.97 7.99
C GLN A 2 22.82 15.51 7.73
N TYR A 3 21.98 14.83 6.95
CA TYR A 3 22.29 13.49 6.47
C TYR A 3 23.36 13.58 5.37
N PRO A 4 24.37 12.70 5.35
CA PRO A 4 25.33 12.68 4.26
C PRO A 4 24.62 12.33 2.96
N ARG A 5 24.66 13.24 1.99
CA ARG A 5 24.30 13.00 0.60
C ARG A 5 25.25 11.96 0.02
N ILE A 6 24.93 10.68 0.20
CA ILE A 6 25.57 9.62 -0.57
C ILE A 6 24.94 9.71 -1.97
N CYS A 7 25.67 10.35 -2.86
CA CYS A 7 25.35 10.48 -4.27
C CYS A 7 25.24 9.08 -4.89
N LEU A 8 24.05 8.53 -5.02
CA LEU A 8 23.75 7.42 -5.94
C LEU A 8 24.06 7.82 -7.40
N CYS A 9 24.22 9.11 -7.68
CA CYS A 9 24.59 9.64 -8.99
C CYS A 9 26.01 9.30 -9.45
N ALA A 10 26.95 8.94 -8.57
CA ALA A 10 28.34 8.78 -8.96
C ALA A 10 28.69 7.41 -9.57
N MET A 11 27.88 6.37 -9.38
CA MET A 11 28.15 5.04 -9.97
C MET A 11 27.48 4.79 -11.32
N LEU A 12 26.51 5.59 -11.74
CA LEU A 12 25.77 5.40 -12.99
C LEU A 12 26.28 6.27 -14.16
N VAL A 13 27.08 7.30 -13.88
CA VAL A 13 27.62 8.19 -14.93
C VAL A 13 28.63 7.49 -15.85
N CYS A 14 29.28 6.42 -15.42
CA CYS A 14 30.29 5.73 -16.22
C CYS A 14 29.76 4.70 -17.23
N LEU A 15 28.45 4.35 -17.19
CA LEU A 15 27.87 3.39 -18.14
C LEU A 15 27.12 4.03 -19.32
N PHE A 16 26.88 5.34 -19.29
CA PHE A 16 26.08 6.03 -20.30
C PHE A 16 26.89 6.77 -21.39
N SER A 17 28.22 6.81 -21.30
CA SER A 17 29.06 7.48 -22.30
C SER A 17 29.21 6.71 -23.62
N CYS A 18 28.61 5.54 -23.79
CA CYS A 18 28.73 4.75 -25.04
C CYS A 18 27.45 4.70 -25.89
N PHE A 19 26.38 5.38 -25.56
CA PHE A 19 25.15 5.42 -26.40
C PHE A 19 24.77 6.80 -26.90
N GLY A 20 25.69 7.72 -26.93
CA GLY A 20 25.47 9.04 -27.51
C GLY A 20 25.98 9.11 -28.92
N THR A 21 25.15 8.82 -29.91
CA THR A 21 25.02 9.55 -31.20
C THR A 21 24.20 8.71 -32.20
N ILE A 22 23.28 9.39 -32.84
CA ILE A 22 22.40 8.93 -33.93
C ILE A 22 21.06 8.38 -33.47
N MET A 23 20.12 9.32 -33.29
CA MET A 23 18.74 9.19 -33.82
C MET A 23 18.09 10.56 -33.71
N GLY A 24 17.36 10.98 -34.74
CA GLY A 24 16.57 12.21 -34.74
C GLY A 24 15.70 12.28 -33.47
N GLN A 25 15.39 13.50 -33.03
CA GLN A 25 14.50 13.78 -31.91
C GLN A 25 13.08 13.26 -32.18
N ASP A 26 12.90 11.93 -32.21
CA ASP A 26 11.62 11.34 -31.94
C ASP A 26 11.34 11.62 -30.47
N THR A 27 10.43 12.55 -30.23
CA THR A 27 9.99 12.88 -28.87
C THR A 27 9.41 11.62 -28.24
N ILE A 28 10.21 10.93 -27.41
CA ILE A 28 9.75 9.75 -26.68
C ILE A 28 8.45 10.12 -25.98
N ASP A 29 7.37 9.45 -26.33
CA ASP A 29 6.09 9.64 -25.67
C ASP A 29 6.16 9.11 -24.25
N LEU A 30 6.00 10.00 -23.26
CA LEU A 30 6.07 9.63 -21.84
C LEU A 30 5.02 8.59 -21.47
N LYS A 31 3.84 8.61 -22.10
CA LYS A 31 2.79 7.61 -21.84
C LYS A 31 3.25 6.22 -22.31
N SER A 32 3.81 6.13 -23.51
CA SER A 32 4.35 4.87 -24.04
C SER A 32 5.53 4.36 -23.19
N LEU A 33 6.36 5.27 -22.68
CA LEU A 33 7.46 4.92 -21.79
C LEU A 33 6.93 4.41 -20.44
N ALA A 34 5.93 5.06 -19.84
CA ALA A 34 5.27 4.61 -18.60
C ALA A 34 4.69 3.19 -18.75
N ASP A 35 4.02 2.92 -19.88
CA ASP A 35 3.47 1.58 -20.17
C ASP A 35 4.60 0.54 -20.32
N SER A 36 5.72 0.93 -20.91
CA SER A 36 6.90 0.06 -21.04
C SER A 36 7.52 -0.25 -19.67
N VAL A 37 7.59 0.74 -18.77
CA VAL A 37 8.06 0.57 -17.38
C VAL A 37 7.15 -0.42 -16.65
N ARG A 38 5.82 -0.24 -16.72
CA ARG A 38 4.87 -1.15 -16.08
C ARG A 38 4.99 -2.59 -16.59
N LYS A 39 5.19 -2.78 -17.90
CA LYS A 39 5.41 -4.11 -18.52
C LYS A 39 6.76 -4.73 -18.16
N ALA A 40 7.72 -3.92 -17.73
CA ALA A 40 9.03 -4.37 -17.27
C ALA A 40 9.04 -4.78 -15.79
N ASN A 41 7.96 -4.59 -15.04
CA ASN A 41 7.90 -4.95 -13.61
C ASN A 41 8.30 -6.41 -13.39
N GLY A 42 9.13 -6.66 -12.38
CA GLY A 42 9.72 -7.96 -12.10
C GLY A 42 10.86 -8.39 -13.04
N LYS A 43 11.26 -7.57 -14.03
CA LYS A 43 12.36 -7.86 -14.96
C LYS A 43 13.63 -7.05 -14.60
N PRO A 44 14.83 -7.53 -14.95
CA PRO A 44 16.09 -6.84 -14.62
C PRO A 44 16.21 -5.41 -15.17
N ASN A 45 15.52 -5.09 -16.25
CA ASN A 45 15.54 -3.78 -16.88
C ASN A 45 14.51 -2.78 -16.32
N PHE A 46 13.73 -3.19 -15.31
CA PHE A 46 12.70 -2.32 -14.72
C PHE A 46 13.30 -1.06 -14.11
N LEU A 47 14.26 -1.20 -13.21
CA LEU A 47 14.80 -0.07 -12.46
C LEU A 47 15.50 0.97 -13.36
N PRO A 48 16.39 0.59 -14.30
CA PRO A 48 16.95 1.54 -15.25
C PRO A 48 15.89 2.28 -16.08
N LEU A 49 14.85 1.56 -16.52
CA LEU A 49 13.78 2.14 -17.32
C LEU A 49 12.89 3.09 -16.51
N GLY A 50 12.56 2.72 -15.26
CA GLY A 50 11.79 3.54 -14.32
C GLY A 50 12.52 4.83 -13.94
N MET A 51 13.81 4.74 -13.66
CA MET A 51 14.65 5.91 -13.38
C MET A 51 14.75 6.85 -14.60
N HIS A 52 14.94 6.29 -15.79
CA HIS A 52 14.94 7.07 -17.03
C HIS A 52 13.60 7.78 -17.27
N PHE A 53 12.49 7.10 -17.01
CA PHE A 53 11.15 7.71 -17.08
C PHE A 53 11.02 8.90 -16.12
N LEU A 54 11.46 8.74 -14.88
CA LEU A 54 11.42 9.81 -13.86
C LEU A 54 12.29 11.02 -14.29
N GLU A 55 13.51 10.77 -14.77
CA GLU A 55 14.41 11.82 -15.23
C GLU A 55 13.81 12.59 -16.41
N LEU A 56 13.32 11.90 -17.43
CA LEU A 56 12.71 12.51 -18.60
C LEU A 56 11.45 13.32 -18.25
N ALA A 57 10.63 12.80 -17.31
CA ALA A 57 9.46 13.53 -16.80
C ALA A 57 9.87 14.80 -16.04
N LYS A 58 10.97 14.75 -15.25
CA LYS A 58 11.54 15.91 -14.55
C LYS A 58 12.10 16.96 -15.52
N GLU A 59 12.82 16.55 -16.53
CA GLU A 59 13.35 17.43 -17.60
C GLU A 59 12.22 18.18 -18.32
N ARG A 60 11.13 17.49 -18.63
CA ARG A 60 9.95 18.06 -19.28
C ARG A 60 9.02 18.81 -18.33
N LYS A 61 9.33 18.82 -17.04
CA LYS A 61 8.49 19.41 -15.98
C LYS A 61 7.04 18.89 -15.98
N ASP A 62 6.86 17.64 -16.44
CA ASP A 62 5.56 17.00 -16.50
C ASP A 62 5.20 16.41 -15.12
N THR A 63 4.47 17.21 -14.35
CA THR A 63 4.14 16.89 -12.95
C THR A 63 3.30 15.62 -12.81
N ALA A 64 2.46 15.30 -13.79
CA ALA A 64 1.65 14.09 -13.77
C ALA A 64 2.52 12.84 -13.94
N ASN A 65 3.41 12.85 -14.94
CA ASN A 65 4.32 11.75 -15.17
C ASN A 65 5.42 11.64 -14.11
N ILE A 66 5.83 12.73 -13.44
CA ILE A 66 6.71 12.67 -12.27
C ILE A 66 6.03 11.93 -11.13
N SER A 67 4.77 12.27 -10.81
CA SER A 67 4.00 11.59 -9.77
C SER A 67 3.79 10.11 -10.09
N ASP A 68 3.50 9.78 -11.35
CA ASP A 68 3.32 8.40 -11.81
C ASP A 68 4.64 7.60 -11.71
N ALA A 69 5.76 8.18 -12.10
CA ALA A 69 7.08 7.55 -12.00
C ALA A 69 7.45 7.20 -10.55
N TYR A 70 7.25 8.13 -9.62
CA TYR A 70 7.48 7.87 -8.21
C TYR A 70 6.54 6.77 -7.66
N ALA A 71 5.26 6.76 -8.07
CA ALA A 71 4.31 5.74 -7.65
C ALA A 71 4.71 4.34 -8.17
N ILE A 72 5.18 4.25 -9.41
CA ILE A 72 5.66 2.99 -10.02
C ILE A 72 6.91 2.49 -9.27
N LEU A 73 7.89 3.35 -9.03
CA LEU A 73 9.12 2.98 -8.31
C LEU A 73 8.82 2.54 -6.88
N ALA A 74 7.94 3.27 -6.17
CA ALA A 74 7.52 2.92 -4.82
C ALA A 74 6.78 1.57 -4.77
N SER A 75 5.96 1.25 -5.78
CA SER A 75 5.30 -0.06 -5.88
C SER A 75 6.30 -1.19 -6.10
N HIS A 76 7.27 -0.98 -6.94
CA HIS A 76 8.33 -1.96 -7.20
C HIS A 76 9.12 -2.32 -5.92
N TYR A 77 9.60 -1.31 -5.18
CA TYR A 77 10.33 -1.57 -3.94
C TYR A 77 9.45 -2.22 -2.86
N TYR A 78 8.16 -1.88 -2.83
CA TYR A 78 7.21 -2.56 -1.95
C TYR A 78 7.05 -4.05 -2.29
N GLU A 79 6.94 -4.38 -3.58
CA GLU A 79 6.82 -5.77 -4.06
C GLU A 79 8.08 -6.58 -3.80
N LEU A 80 9.27 -5.96 -3.92
CA LEU A 80 10.55 -6.58 -3.57
C LEU A 80 10.75 -6.77 -2.06
N GLY A 81 9.94 -6.14 -1.21
CA GLY A 81 10.16 -6.12 0.22
C GLY A 81 11.26 -5.16 0.69
N ASP A 82 11.85 -4.40 -0.22
CA ASP A 82 12.90 -3.42 0.08
C ASP A 82 12.31 -2.16 0.73
N THR A 83 12.17 -2.21 2.05
CA THR A 83 11.58 -1.13 2.84
C THR A 83 12.43 0.13 2.89
N ASP A 84 13.74 0.00 2.82
CA ASP A 84 14.65 1.15 2.86
C ASP A 84 14.60 1.95 1.55
N SER A 85 14.66 1.28 0.40
CA SER A 85 14.48 1.93 -0.90
C SER A 85 13.07 2.49 -1.07
N LEU A 86 12.04 1.80 -0.57
CA LEU A 86 10.67 2.31 -0.56
C LEU A 86 10.57 3.61 0.24
N ARG A 87 11.18 3.66 1.42
CA ARG A 87 11.23 4.86 2.25
C ARG A 87 11.94 5.99 1.51
N LEU A 88 13.11 5.70 0.96
CA LEU A 88 13.93 6.69 0.26
C LEU A 88 13.14 7.33 -0.91
N VAL A 89 12.58 6.52 -1.80
CA VAL A 89 11.82 7.03 -2.96
C VAL A 89 10.58 7.80 -2.55
N THR A 90 9.93 7.40 -1.47
CA THR A 90 8.77 8.12 -0.93
C THR A 90 9.17 9.51 -0.41
N TYR A 91 10.25 9.59 0.37
CA TYR A 91 10.72 10.87 0.91
C TYR A 91 11.26 11.80 -0.19
N GLU A 92 11.90 11.26 -1.23
CA GLU A 92 12.28 12.06 -2.40
C GLU A 92 11.05 12.64 -3.11
N TYR A 93 10.00 11.84 -3.26
CA TYR A 93 8.74 12.32 -3.83
C TYR A 93 8.10 13.39 -2.97
N MET A 94 8.06 13.21 -1.66
CA MET A 94 7.52 14.19 -0.72
C MET A 94 8.30 15.51 -0.77
N ASP A 95 9.63 15.47 -0.85
CA ASP A 95 10.49 16.65 -0.96
C ASP A 95 10.27 17.36 -2.31
N TRP A 96 10.16 16.62 -3.42
CA TRP A 96 9.82 17.21 -4.71
C TRP A 96 8.44 17.87 -4.68
N ALA A 97 7.43 17.19 -4.13
CA ALA A 97 6.08 17.71 -4.02
C ALA A 97 6.03 18.99 -3.17
N ASP A 98 6.78 19.03 -2.07
CA ASP A 98 6.90 20.21 -1.20
C ASP A 98 7.53 21.40 -1.93
N ARG A 99 8.63 21.20 -2.65
CA ARG A 99 9.28 22.22 -3.46
C ARG A 99 8.39 22.76 -4.59
N CYS A 100 7.49 21.93 -5.10
CA CYS A 100 6.53 22.29 -6.13
C CYS A 100 5.18 22.81 -5.56
N HIS A 101 5.06 23.01 -4.24
CA HIS A 101 3.82 23.39 -3.55
C HIS A 101 2.63 22.46 -3.81
N ARG A 102 2.90 21.16 -3.99
CA ARG A 102 1.91 20.12 -4.25
C ARG A 102 1.59 19.34 -2.96
N ASN A 103 1.01 20.01 -1.99
CA ASN A 103 0.73 19.43 -0.66
C ASN A 103 -0.11 18.15 -0.74
N THR A 104 -1.09 18.08 -1.63
CA THR A 104 -1.91 16.88 -1.84
C THR A 104 -1.06 15.67 -2.20
N ASP A 105 -0.14 15.81 -3.14
CA ASP A 105 0.76 14.73 -3.57
C ASP A 105 1.69 14.29 -2.43
N ARG A 106 2.21 15.26 -1.67
CA ARG A 106 3.05 15.00 -0.51
C ARG A 106 2.35 14.11 0.51
N TYR A 107 1.15 14.50 0.95
CA TYR A 107 0.41 13.72 1.95
C TYR A 107 -0.15 12.42 1.39
N GLN A 108 -0.47 12.36 0.11
CA GLN A 108 -0.87 11.12 -0.54
C GLN A 108 0.27 10.10 -0.56
N ALA A 109 1.49 10.53 -0.92
CA ALA A 109 2.68 9.66 -0.91
C ALA A 109 2.98 9.16 0.51
N TRP A 110 2.93 10.05 1.51
CA TRP A 110 3.19 9.69 2.90
C TRP A 110 2.16 8.68 3.43
N ARG A 111 0.87 8.94 3.20
CA ARG A 111 -0.21 8.02 3.55
C ARG A 111 -0.05 6.64 2.90
N GLN A 112 0.32 6.59 1.62
CA GLN A 112 0.56 5.32 0.93
C GLN A 112 1.75 4.56 1.52
N TYR A 113 2.81 5.26 1.91
CA TYR A 113 3.93 4.66 2.63
C TYR A 113 3.48 4.06 3.96
N ILE A 114 2.76 4.82 4.78
CA ILE A 114 2.21 4.34 6.06
C ILE A 114 1.33 3.11 5.85
N GLN A 115 0.46 3.11 4.85
CA GLN A 115 -0.38 1.96 4.53
C GLN A 115 0.45 0.71 4.19
N ARG A 116 1.47 0.86 3.35
CA ARG A 116 2.35 -0.25 2.96
C ARG A 116 3.13 -0.83 4.15
N MET A 117 3.60 0.04 5.04
CA MET A 117 4.25 -0.40 6.28
C MET A 117 3.27 -1.10 7.23
N THR A 118 2.02 -0.64 7.27
CA THR A 118 0.95 -1.31 8.04
C THR A 118 0.69 -2.73 7.52
N GLU A 119 0.64 -2.90 6.20
CA GLU A 119 0.45 -4.21 5.55
C GLU A 119 1.61 -5.17 5.81
N LYS A 120 2.82 -4.64 6.03
CA LYS A 120 4.01 -5.40 6.45
C LYS A 120 4.10 -5.63 7.96
N GLY A 121 3.16 -5.13 8.76
CA GLY A 121 3.14 -5.32 10.21
C GLY A 121 4.14 -4.44 10.98
N MET A 122 4.76 -3.45 10.36
CA MET A 122 5.79 -2.58 10.96
C MET A 122 5.17 -1.54 11.90
N GLN A 123 4.57 -2.00 13.00
CA GLN A 123 3.75 -1.18 13.90
C GLN A 123 4.47 0.07 14.44
N GLU A 124 5.70 -0.06 14.89
CA GLU A 124 6.47 1.06 15.47
C GLU A 124 6.71 2.16 14.45
N GLU A 125 7.16 1.80 13.24
CA GLU A 125 7.39 2.74 12.14
C GLU A 125 6.08 3.42 11.72
N VAL A 126 5.01 2.66 11.60
CA VAL A 126 3.67 3.16 11.25
C VAL A 126 3.17 4.19 12.25
N MET A 127 3.30 3.92 13.55
CA MET A 127 2.87 4.85 14.61
C MET A 127 3.68 6.13 14.56
N LYS A 128 5.00 6.04 14.40
CA LYS A 128 5.92 7.17 14.27
C LYS A 128 5.61 8.03 13.04
N GLU A 129 5.45 7.41 11.88
CA GLU A 129 5.18 8.12 10.63
C GLU A 129 3.78 8.78 10.63
N THR A 130 2.79 8.12 11.23
CA THR A 130 1.45 8.69 11.40
C THR A 130 1.48 9.95 12.29
N ASP A 131 2.20 9.90 13.42
CA ASP A 131 2.38 11.05 14.31
C ASP A 131 3.10 12.21 13.60
N LEU A 132 4.16 11.93 12.83
CA LEU A 132 4.87 12.93 12.04
C LEU A 132 3.99 13.58 10.98
N LEU A 133 3.18 12.79 10.26
CA LEU A 133 2.23 13.30 9.27
C LEU A 133 1.20 14.23 9.92
N CYS A 134 0.61 13.81 11.03
CA CYS A 134 -0.39 14.63 11.75
C CYS A 134 0.21 15.97 12.21
N LYS A 135 1.39 15.94 12.83
CA LYS A 135 2.10 17.15 13.29
C LYS A 135 2.48 18.10 12.14
N ASP A 136 2.93 17.57 11.00
CA ASP A 136 3.25 18.37 9.82
C ASP A 136 1.99 19.01 9.24
N ALA A 137 0.88 18.29 9.14
CA ALA A 137 -0.40 18.78 8.65
C ALA A 137 -0.99 19.88 9.56
N GLU A 138 -0.94 19.68 10.87
CA GLU A 138 -1.38 20.70 11.86
C GLU A 138 -0.53 21.96 11.77
N LYS A 139 0.80 21.82 11.73
CA LYS A 139 1.73 22.96 11.60
C LYS A 139 1.48 23.76 10.35
N ARG A 140 1.17 23.11 9.23
CA ARG A 140 0.87 23.76 7.94
C ARG A 140 -0.59 24.20 7.82
N LYS A 141 -1.45 23.79 8.74
CA LYS A 141 -2.92 23.98 8.69
C LYS A 141 -3.49 23.41 7.38
N ASP A 142 -2.93 22.30 6.91
CA ASP A 142 -3.30 21.68 5.65
C ASP A 142 -4.46 20.69 5.88
N LYS A 143 -5.63 21.03 5.36
CA LYS A 143 -6.85 20.22 5.54
C LYS A 143 -6.76 18.83 4.92
N TYR A 144 -6.09 18.71 3.77
CA TYR A 144 -5.89 17.41 3.12
C TYR A 144 -4.95 16.51 3.95
N GLY A 145 -3.88 17.12 4.48
CA GLY A 145 -2.95 16.43 5.38
C GLY A 145 -3.63 15.95 6.66
N MET A 146 -4.48 16.80 7.29
CA MET A 146 -5.23 16.44 8.50
C MET A 146 -6.17 15.25 8.22
N ALA A 147 -6.96 15.31 7.14
CA ALA A 147 -7.81 14.17 6.72
C ALA A 147 -7.00 12.90 6.41
N SER A 148 -5.83 13.05 5.81
CA SER A 148 -4.91 11.92 5.54
C SER A 148 -4.38 11.30 6.84
N GLY A 149 -4.06 12.12 7.85
CA GLY A 149 -3.66 11.65 9.18
C GLY A 149 -4.77 10.87 9.89
N GLU A 150 -5.99 11.42 9.89
CA GLU A 150 -7.16 10.74 10.45
C GLU A 150 -7.42 9.39 9.77
N MET A 151 -7.28 9.33 8.44
CA MET A 151 -7.41 8.08 7.70
C MET A 151 -6.33 7.07 8.10
N CYS A 152 -5.08 7.49 8.31
CA CYS A 152 -3.99 6.62 8.80
C CYS A 152 -4.28 6.12 10.21
N ILE A 153 -4.73 6.99 11.12
CA ILE A 153 -5.09 6.59 12.49
C ILE A 153 -6.21 5.55 12.47
N GLY A 154 -7.27 5.78 11.68
CA GLY A 154 -8.36 4.82 11.51
C GLY A 154 -7.85 3.46 11.00
N TYR A 155 -6.97 3.47 10.00
CA TYR A 155 -6.36 2.25 9.46
C TYR A 155 -5.52 1.50 10.49
N ASN A 156 -4.72 2.21 11.28
CA ASN A 156 -3.90 1.63 12.35
C ASN A 156 -4.77 0.97 13.44
N HIS A 157 -5.87 1.63 13.85
CA HIS A 157 -6.82 1.03 14.79
C HIS A 157 -7.51 -0.22 14.25
N ARG A 158 -7.76 -0.27 12.95
CA ARG A 158 -8.32 -1.47 12.30
C ARG A 158 -7.35 -2.64 12.30
N VAL A 159 -6.07 -2.39 12.04
CA VAL A 159 -5.07 -3.45 11.83
C VAL A 159 -4.39 -3.85 13.13
N PHE A 160 -3.90 -2.92 13.92
CA PHE A 160 -3.12 -3.19 15.12
C PHE A 160 -3.93 -3.12 16.41
N GLY A 161 -4.78 -2.12 16.53
CA GLY A 161 -5.51 -1.85 17.78
C GLY A 161 -6.79 -2.64 17.94
N GLN A 162 -7.33 -3.22 16.88
CA GLN A 162 -8.63 -3.91 16.84
C GLN A 162 -9.77 -3.08 17.48
N ASN A 163 -9.57 -1.76 17.65
CA ASN A 163 -10.57 -0.84 18.18
C ASN A 163 -11.43 -0.29 17.03
N ILE A 164 -12.44 -1.08 16.66
CA ILE A 164 -13.28 -0.79 15.50
C ILE A 164 -14.10 0.50 15.69
N LYS A 165 -14.54 0.80 16.92
CA LYS A 165 -15.27 2.03 17.18
C LYS A 165 -14.42 3.25 16.83
N LEU A 166 -13.21 3.30 17.36
CA LEU A 166 -12.28 4.39 17.11
C LEU A 166 -11.83 4.44 15.64
N CYS A 167 -11.63 3.27 15.00
CA CYS A 167 -11.37 3.17 13.57
C CYS A 167 -12.45 3.89 12.75
N LEU A 168 -13.73 3.60 13.03
CA LEU A 168 -14.86 4.20 12.30
C LEU A 168 -15.00 5.70 12.60
N GLU A 169 -14.79 6.14 13.85
CA GLU A 169 -14.82 7.55 14.23
C GLU A 169 -13.78 8.37 13.42
N TYR A 170 -12.55 7.88 13.30
CA TYR A 170 -11.52 8.54 12.52
C TYR A 170 -11.79 8.48 11.01
N TYR A 171 -12.31 7.38 10.49
CA TYR A 171 -12.70 7.31 9.09
C TYR A 171 -13.86 8.26 8.75
N ASP A 172 -14.87 8.38 9.62
CA ASP A 172 -15.98 9.31 9.41
C ASP A 172 -15.49 10.78 9.45
N SER A 173 -14.55 11.09 10.35
CA SER A 173 -13.90 12.43 10.38
C SER A 173 -13.12 12.70 9.10
N ALA A 174 -12.29 11.76 8.65
CA ALA A 174 -11.54 11.87 7.40
C ALA A 174 -12.46 12.02 6.18
N LEU A 175 -13.54 11.24 6.13
CA LEU A 175 -14.54 11.30 5.06
C LEU A 175 -15.17 12.69 4.97
N LYS A 176 -15.59 13.25 6.10
CA LYS A 176 -16.16 14.59 6.18
C LYS A 176 -15.16 15.65 5.65
N HIS A 177 -13.91 15.62 6.12
CA HIS A 177 -12.89 16.58 5.70
C HIS A 177 -12.53 16.44 4.21
N PHE A 178 -12.45 15.22 3.66
CA PHE A 178 -12.23 15.03 2.22
C PHE A 178 -13.42 15.54 1.38
N GLU A 179 -14.66 15.35 1.83
CA GLU A 179 -15.84 15.86 1.11
C GLU A 179 -15.91 17.41 1.17
N GLU A 180 -15.69 18.02 2.34
CA GLU A 180 -15.62 19.46 2.51
C GLU A 180 -14.53 20.08 1.62
N GLY A 181 -13.39 19.39 1.48
CA GLY A 181 -12.28 19.79 0.60
C GLY A 181 -12.50 19.45 -0.88
N LYS A 182 -13.59 18.78 -1.23
CA LYS A 182 -13.88 18.25 -2.59
C LYS A 182 -12.84 17.26 -3.12
N TYR A 183 -12.16 16.56 -2.23
CA TYR A 183 -11.22 15.48 -2.55
C TYR A 183 -11.98 14.17 -2.78
N TYR A 184 -12.79 14.15 -3.83
CA TYR A 184 -13.78 13.11 -4.07
C TYR A 184 -13.20 11.70 -4.20
N ARG A 185 -12.01 11.56 -4.79
CA ARG A 185 -11.35 10.27 -4.91
C ARG A 185 -10.95 9.71 -3.53
N ASP A 186 -10.43 10.54 -2.64
CA ASP A 186 -10.05 10.14 -1.29
C ASP A 186 -11.28 9.87 -0.43
N ALA A 187 -12.33 10.67 -0.54
CA ALA A 187 -13.63 10.41 0.07
C ALA A 187 -14.21 9.05 -0.38
N TYR A 188 -14.04 8.71 -1.66
CA TYR A 188 -14.43 7.40 -2.20
C TYR A 188 -13.64 6.27 -1.54
N VAL A 189 -12.32 6.40 -1.41
CA VAL A 189 -11.45 5.40 -0.78
C VAL A 189 -11.78 5.22 0.70
N VAL A 190 -11.99 6.30 1.47
CA VAL A 190 -12.37 6.21 2.88
C VAL A 190 -13.74 5.52 3.04
N SER A 191 -14.71 5.86 2.20
CA SER A 191 -16.02 5.19 2.20
C SER A 191 -15.90 3.69 1.97
N LEU A 192 -15.05 3.26 1.02
CA LEU A 192 -14.76 1.84 0.82
C LEU A 192 -14.13 1.18 2.06
N ASN A 193 -13.25 1.88 2.77
CA ASN A 193 -12.63 1.34 3.98
C ASN A 193 -13.64 1.19 5.15
N ILE A 194 -14.57 2.14 5.29
CA ILE A 194 -15.69 2.05 6.25
C ILE A 194 -16.56 0.83 5.92
N ILE A 195 -17.01 0.73 4.66
CA ILE A 195 -17.82 -0.39 4.18
C ILE A 195 -17.11 -1.72 4.43
N GLN A 196 -15.84 -1.84 4.05
CA GLN A 196 -15.04 -3.04 4.28
C GLN A 196 -14.97 -3.41 5.76
N THR A 197 -14.87 -2.41 6.65
CA THR A 197 -14.83 -2.62 8.10
C THR A 197 -16.12 -3.23 8.61
N TYR A 198 -17.29 -2.75 8.16
CA TYR A 198 -18.59 -3.32 8.51
C TYR A 198 -18.78 -4.72 7.92
N LEU A 199 -18.44 -4.92 6.63
CA LEU A 199 -18.59 -6.22 5.97
C LEU A 199 -17.74 -7.31 6.62
N ALA A 200 -16.50 -6.98 7.02
CA ALA A 200 -15.60 -7.91 7.71
C ALA A 200 -16.16 -8.39 9.07
N ARG A 201 -17.07 -7.62 9.66
CA ARG A 201 -17.77 -7.95 10.90
C ARG A 201 -19.17 -8.52 10.69
N GLN A 202 -19.55 -8.78 9.45
CA GLN A 202 -20.89 -9.21 9.05
C GLN A 202 -22.00 -8.22 9.45
N SER A 203 -21.65 -6.95 9.71
CA SER A 203 -22.58 -5.85 9.97
C SER A 203 -23.11 -5.28 8.65
N TYR A 204 -23.75 -6.13 7.85
CA TYR A 204 -24.13 -5.81 6.48
C TYR A 204 -25.09 -4.61 6.39
N SER A 205 -26.04 -4.50 7.33
CA SER A 205 -27.00 -3.38 7.35
C SER A 205 -26.33 -2.04 7.60
N ASP A 206 -25.27 -2.01 8.42
CA ASP A 206 -24.54 -0.78 8.76
C ASP A 206 -23.67 -0.29 7.58
N ALA A 207 -23.35 -1.17 6.64
CA ALA A 207 -22.63 -0.82 5.42
C ALA A 207 -23.50 -0.11 4.37
N VAL A 208 -24.85 -0.31 4.40
CA VAL A 208 -25.77 0.17 3.36
C VAL A 208 -25.76 1.69 3.21
N PRO A 209 -25.84 2.52 4.28
CA PRO A 209 -25.82 3.98 4.13
C PRO A 209 -24.56 4.49 3.41
N TYR A 210 -23.42 3.88 3.68
CA TYR A 210 -22.15 4.23 3.03
C TYR A 210 -22.09 3.75 1.57
N LEU A 211 -22.69 2.60 1.25
CA LEU A 211 -22.84 2.14 -0.13
C LEU A 211 -23.72 3.08 -0.96
N ASP A 212 -24.83 3.55 -0.39
CA ASP A 212 -25.74 4.51 -1.06
C ASP A 212 -25.03 5.86 -1.27
N ARG A 213 -24.34 6.35 -0.26
CA ARG A 213 -23.53 7.58 -0.35
C ARG A 213 -22.43 7.44 -1.40
N LEU A 214 -21.74 6.28 -1.44
CA LEU A 214 -20.69 6.01 -2.40
C LEU A 214 -21.22 5.97 -3.84
N GLY A 215 -22.40 5.37 -4.06
CA GLY A 215 -23.10 5.38 -5.34
C GLY A 215 -23.51 6.79 -5.79
N GLN A 216 -23.92 7.66 -4.86
CA GLN A 216 -24.19 9.07 -5.14
C GLN A 216 -22.92 9.85 -5.47
N LEU A 217 -21.84 9.61 -4.72
CA LEU A 217 -20.55 10.23 -4.95
C LEU A 217 -19.99 9.86 -6.33
N GLY A 218 -20.09 8.60 -6.75
CA GLY A 218 -19.70 8.15 -8.08
C GLY A 218 -20.44 8.93 -9.20
N LYS A 219 -21.75 9.14 -9.05
CA LYS A 219 -22.54 9.97 -9.99
C LYS A 219 -22.13 11.45 -9.94
N THR A 220 -21.80 11.98 -8.77
CA THR A 220 -21.40 13.39 -8.60
C THR A 220 -20.10 13.72 -9.33
N VAL A 221 -19.20 12.76 -9.47
CA VAL A 221 -17.91 12.96 -10.16
C VAL A 221 -17.95 12.57 -11.64
N GLU A 222 -19.04 11.96 -12.10
CA GLU A 222 -19.24 11.65 -13.52
C GLU A 222 -19.20 12.94 -14.35
N GLY A 223 -18.34 12.97 -15.37
CA GLY A 223 -18.13 14.17 -16.20
C GLY A 223 -17.27 15.26 -15.60
N LYS A 224 -16.65 15.06 -14.41
CA LYS A 224 -15.64 15.95 -13.84
C LYS A 224 -14.24 15.41 -14.09
N ASP A 225 -13.23 16.27 -13.96
CA ASP A 225 -11.81 15.89 -14.06
C ASP A 225 -11.31 15.05 -12.86
N VAL A 226 -12.19 14.21 -12.29
CA VAL A 226 -11.89 13.32 -11.18
C VAL A 226 -11.96 11.88 -11.67
N VAL A 227 -10.82 11.21 -11.71
CA VAL A 227 -10.74 9.82 -12.11
C VAL A 227 -10.87 8.92 -10.88
N ILE A 228 -12.01 8.23 -10.77
CA ILE A 228 -12.17 7.07 -9.90
C ILE A 228 -11.86 5.85 -10.76
N GLY A 229 -10.72 5.23 -10.55
CA GLY A 229 -10.28 4.11 -11.39
C GLY A 229 -11.19 2.88 -11.29
N GLU A 230 -11.14 2.03 -12.32
CA GLU A 230 -11.98 0.84 -12.48
C GLU A 230 -11.89 -0.12 -11.28
N ALA A 231 -10.71 -0.21 -10.65
CA ALA A 231 -10.51 -1.05 -9.47
C ALA A 231 -11.34 -0.58 -8.26
N LEU A 232 -11.50 0.75 -8.06
CA LEU A 232 -12.31 1.30 -6.98
C LEU A 232 -13.82 1.10 -7.26
N TYR A 233 -14.25 1.30 -8.51
CA TYR A 233 -15.64 0.97 -8.90
C TYR A 233 -15.92 -0.52 -8.74
N MET A 234 -14.98 -1.40 -9.10
CA MET A 234 -15.15 -2.84 -8.89
C MET A 234 -15.35 -3.19 -7.41
N ARG A 235 -14.57 -2.57 -6.50
CA ARG A 235 -14.76 -2.77 -5.05
C ARG A 235 -16.16 -2.32 -4.59
N TYR A 236 -16.68 -1.22 -5.13
CA TYR A 236 -18.05 -0.80 -4.85
C TYR A 236 -19.08 -1.86 -5.28
N TYR A 237 -18.99 -2.39 -6.51
CA TYR A 237 -19.89 -3.44 -6.97
C TYR A 237 -19.79 -4.70 -6.11
N GLN A 238 -18.58 -5.12 -5.78
CA GLN A 238 -18.33 -6.28 -4.91
C GLN A 238 -18.96 -6.10 -3.52
N PHE A 239 -18.71 -4.98 -2.88
CA PHE A 239 -19.25 -4.70 -1.53
C PHE A 239 -20.76 -4.59 -1.52
N ARG A 240 -21.35 -4.02 -2.57
CA ARG A 240 -22.80 -3.96 -2.74
C ARG A 240 -23.41 -5.37 -2.86
N VAL A 241 -22.80 -6.24 -3.63
CA VAL A 241 -23.23 -7.64 -3.71
C VAL A 241 -23.14 -8.32 -2.35
N ILE A 242 -22.01 -8.20 -1.67
CA ILE A 242 -21.76 -8.82 -0.36
C ILE A 242 -22.81 -8.35 0.67
N ALA A 243 -23.07 -7.05 0.75
CA ALA A 243 -24.06 -6.50 1.67
C ALA A 243 -25.47 -7.02 1.38
N ILE A 244 -25.93 -6.95 0.10
CA ILE A 244 -27.26 -7.44 -0.29
C ILE A 244 -27.39 -8.95 -0.05
N LEU A 245 -26.33 -9.70 -0.35
CA LEU A 245 -26.28 -11.15 -0.15
C LEU A 245 -26.46 -11.49 1.32
N GLY A 246 -25.72 -10.79 2.22
CA GLY A 246 -25.79 -10.99 3.67
C GLY A 246 -27.14 -10.58 4.29
N ILE A 247 -27.82 -9.56 3.74
CA ILE A 247 -29.10 -9.06 4.28
C ILE A 247 -30.32 -9.83 3.71
N LYS A 248 -30.33 -10.05 2.38
CA LYS A 248 -31.53 -10.47 1.64
C LYS A 248 -31.37 -11.80 0.91
N GLY A 249 -30.18 -12.39 0.96
CA GLY A 249 -29.86 -13.67 0.33
C GLY A 249 -29.68 -13.62 -1.19
N GLU A 250 -29.44 -14.78 -1.76
CA GLU A 250 -28.98 -14.96 -3.15
C GLU A 250 -29.95 -14.41 -4.19
N LYS A 251 -31.24 -14.70 -4.02
CA LYS A 251 -32.28 -14.27 -5.00
C LYS A 251 -32.32 -12.75 -5.17
N ALA A 252 -32.18 -12.01 -4.07
CA ALA A 252 -32.12 -10.54 -4.08
C ALA A 252 -30.79 -10.01 -4.59
N ALA A 253 -29.69 -10.72 -4.36
CA ALA A 253 -28.36 -10.33 -4.81
C ALA A 253 -28.11 -10.64 -6.31
N ALA A 254 -28.88 -11.55 -6.94
CA ALA A 254 -28.65 -12.01 -8.30
C ALA A 254 -28.49 -10.89 -9.37
N PRO A 255 -29.30 -9.81 -9.40
CA PRO A 255 -29.06 -8.71 -10.35
C PRO A 255 -27.74 -7.99 -10.12
N TYR A 256 -27.34 -7.77 -8.87
CA TYR A 256 -26.09 -7.12 -8.51
C TYR A 256 -24.85 -7.99 -8.81
N ILE A 257 -24.98 -9.32 -8.66
CA ILE A 257 -23.95 -10.28 -9.06
C ILE A 257 -23.73 -10.21 -10.58
N ARG A 258 -24.81 -10.14 -11.39
CA ARG A 258 -24.69 -9.98 -12.84
C ARG A 258 -24.01 -8.67 -13.22
N GLU A 259 -24.37 -7.57 -12.57
CA GLU A 259 -23.76 -6.26 -12.78
C GLU A 259 -22.26 -6.27 -12.46
N ALA A 260 -21.86 -6.81 -11.30
CA ALA A 260 -20.48 -6.94 -10.89
C ALA A 260 -19.66 -7.82 -11.86
N ASN A 261 -20.22 -8.95 -12.29
CA ASN A 261 -19.57 -9.83 -13.26
C ASN A 261 -19.39 -9.14 -14.63
N ALA A 262 -20.40 -8.44 -15.11
CA ALA A 262 -20.32 -7.71 -16.38
C ALA A 262 -19.27 -6.60 -16.32
N TYR A 263 -19.21 -5.87 -15.19
CA TYR A 263 -18.18 -4.84 -14.98
C TYR A 263 -16.76 -5.44 -14.93
N TYR A 264 -16.57 -6.56 -14.22
CA TYR A 264 -15.31 -7.27 -14.19
C TYR A 264 -14.85 -7.70 -15.59
N LEU A 265 -15.73 -8.36 -16.36
CA LEU A 265 -15.38 -8.85 -17.69
C LEU A 265 -14.98 -7.72 -18.66
N LYS A 266 -15.61 -6.55 -18.52
CA LYS A 266 -15.29 -5.38 -19.33
C LYS A 266 -13.94 -4.77 -18.98
N ASN A 267 -13.53 -4.82 -17.70
CA ASN A 267 -12.37 -4.08 -17.18
C ASN A 267 -11.32 -4.99 -16.54
N LYS A 268 -11.29 -6.28 -16.88
CA LYS A 268 -10.45 -7.30 -16.19
C LYS A 268 -8.95 -7.00 -16.21
N GLU A 269 -8.47 -6.23 -17.21
CA GLU A 269 -7.06 -5.86 -17.30
C GLU A 269 -6.63 -4.82 -16.25
N SER A 270 -7.60 -4.01 -15.78
CA SER A 270 -7.42 -2.97 -14.77
C SER A 270 -7.81 -3.43 -13.36
N ILE A 271 -8.31 -4.67 -13.21
CA ILE A 271 -8.83 -5.19 -11.95
C ILE A 271 -7.98 -6.36 -11.47
N SER A 272 -7.53 -6.30 -10.22
CA SER A 272 -6.75 -7.37 -9.60
C SER A 272 -7.50 -8.71 -9.60
N GLN A 273 -6.86 -9.77 -10.07
CA GLN A 273 -7.39 -11.12 -9.98
C GLN A 273 -7.52 -11.59 -8.52
N GLU A 274 -6.60 -11.18 -7.65
CA GLU A 274 -6.68 -11.47 -6.20
C GLU A 274 -7.96 -10.89 -5.60
N GLY A 275 -8.26 -9.62 -5.90
CA GLY A 275 -9.50 -8.97 -5.45
C GLY A 275 -10.76 -9.67 -5.99
N TRP A 276 -10.69 -10.18 -7.21
CA TRP A 276 -11.79 -10.95 -7.80
C TRP A 276 -12.00 -12.30 -7.11
N PHE A 277 -10.95 -13.06 -6.88
CA PHE A 277 -11.04 -14.32 -6.15
C PHE A 277 -11.51 -14.11 -4.70
N GLY A 278 -10.97 -13.10 -4.00
CA GLY A 278 -11.40 -12.76 -2.65
C GLY A 278 -12.92 -12.47 -2.56
N TYR A 279 -13.45 -11.73 -3.54
CA TYR A 279 -14.88 -11.49 -3.67
C TYR A 279 -15.67 -12.79 -3.85
N LYS A 280 -15.23 -13.70 -4.74
CA LYS A 280 -15.88 -14.99 -4.98
C LYS A 280 -15.87 -15.90 -3.76
N ILE A 281 -14.75 -15.93 -3.03
CA ILE A 281 -14.62 -16.65 -1.76
C ILE A 281 -15.66 -16.14 -0.76
N MET A 282 -15.73 -14.82 -0.54
CA MET A 282 -16.65 -14.22 0.42
C MET A 282 -18.12 -14.48 0.06
N CYS A 283 -18.51 -14.33 -1.21
CA CYS A 283 -19.86 -14.65 -1.65
C CYS A 283 -20.21 -16.13 -1.40
N SER A 284 -19.28 -17.04 -1.70
CA SER A 284 -19.49 -18.48 -1.51
C SER A 284 -19.62 -18.84 -0.03
N GLN A 285 -18.84 -18.21 0.87
CA GLN A 285 -18.96 -18.39 2.32
C GLN A 285 -20.32 -17.90 2.86
N ILE A 286 -20.78 -16.73 2.43
CA ILE A 286 -22.10 -16.19 2.86
C ILE A 286 -23.23 -17.13 2.42
N LEU A 287 -23.11 -17.72 1.23
CA LEU A 287 -24.10 -18.69 0.70
C LEU A 287 -23.98 -20.08 1.35
N GLY A 288 -23.04 -20.31 2.26
CA GLY A 288 -22.77 -21.63 2.83
C GLY A 288 -22.16 -22.62 1.85
N ASN A 289 -21.76 -22.18 0.64
CA ASN A 289 -21.14 -23.03 -0.36
C ASN A 289 -19.62 -23.08 -0.18
N ILE A 290 -19.22 -23.74 0.92
CA ILE A 290 -17.81 -23.80 1.34
C ILE A 290 -16.92 -24.51 0.30
N GLY A 291 -17.47 -25.52 -0.42
CA GLY A 291 -16.72 -26.20 -1.48
C GLY A 291 -16.28 -25.23 -2.61
N ASN A 292 -17.18 -24.35 -3.06
CA ASN A 292 -16.82 -23.31 -4.02
C ASN A 292 -15.84 -22.28 -3.42
N ALA A 293 -16.00 -21.93 -2.14
CA ALA A 293 -15.06 -21.03 -1.47
C ALA A 293 -13.63 -21.61 -1.45
N VAL A 294 -13.48 -22.91 -1.17
CA VAL A 294 -12.21 -23.63 -1.24
C VAL A 294 -11.63 -23.63 -2.65
N ALA A 295 -12.45 -23.91 -3.67
CA ALA A 295 -11.99 -23.91 -5.08
C ALA A 295 -11.51 -22.52 -5.54
N TYR A 296 -12.18 -21.45 -5.15
CA TYR A 296 -11.69 -20.08 -5.42
C TYR A 296 -10.46 -19.72 -4.60
N MET A 297 -10.30 -20.24 -3.39
CA MET A 297 -9.09 -20.09 -2.59
C MET A 297 -7.90 -20.81 -3.25
N ASP A 298 -8.09 -21.99 -3.81
CA ASP A 298 -7.06 -22.69 -4.58
C ASP A 298 -6.63 -21.87 -5.79
N SER A 299 -7.59 -21.31 -6.53
CA SER A 299 -7.31 -20.44 -7.67
C SER A 299 -6.54 -19.16 -7.26
N LEU A 300 -6.84 -18.59 -6.10
CA LEU A 300 -6.12 -17.45 -5.54
C LEU A 300 -4.67 -17.82 -5.18
N ILE A 301 -4.48 -18.93 -4.49
CA ILE A 301 -3.15 -19.43 -4.10
C ILE A 301 -2.30 -19.73 -5.34
N ASP A 302 -2.87 -20.41 -6.35
CA ASP A 302 -2.16 -20.74 -7.59
C ASP A 302 -1.78 -19.48 -8.37
N TYR A 303 -2.68 -18.50 -8.45
CA TYR A 303 -2.36 -17.21 -9.05
C TYR A 303 -1.21 -16.51 -8.31
N GLN A 304 -1.28 -16.44 -7.00
CA GLN A 304 -0.22 -15.81 -6.18
C GLN A 304 1.12 -16.54 -6.34
N ARG A 305 1.13 -17.85 -6.36
CA ARG A 305 2.33 -18.64 -6.68
C ARG A 305 2.91 -18.28 -8.05
N SER A 306 2.06 -18.11 -9.06
CA SER A 306 2.50 -17.79 -10.43
C SER A 306 3.19 -16.43 -10.55
N ILE A 307 2.89 -15.50 -9.66
CA ILE A 307 3.51 -14.15 -9.61
C ILE A 307 4.58 -14.02 -8.53
N GLY A 308 4.95 -15.16 -7.85
CA GLY A 308 5.96 -15.15 -6.79
C GLY A 308 5.50 -14.52 -5.48
N ASN A 309 4.20 -14.28 -5.31
CA ASN A 309 3.63 -13.69 -4.09
C ASN A 309 3.06 -14.80 -3.19
N TYR A 310 3.62 -14.98 -2.00
CA TYR A 310 3.20 -16.01 -1.06
C TYR A 310 2.57 -15.35 0.17
N TYR A 311 1.25 -15.54 0.33
CA TYR A 311 0.53 -15.02 1.49
C TYR A 311 0.07 -16.17 2.40
N PRO A 312 0.79 -16.44 3.51
CA PRO A 312 0.50 -17.58 4.40
C PRO A 312 -0.94 -17.62 4.92
N GLY A 313 -1.53 -16.45 5.18
CA GLY A 313 -2.90 -16.33 5.68
C GLY A 313 -3.97 -17.04 4.83
N ASN A 314 -3.75 -17.15 3.52
CA ASN A 314 -4.68 -17.85 2.62
C ASN A 314 -4.71 -19.36 2.88
N TYR A 315 -3.56 -19.97 3.19
CA TYR A 315 -3.49 -21.40 3.55
C TYR A 315 -4.20 -21.68 4.88
N ARG A 316 -4.06 -20.77 5.87
CA ARG A 316 -4.79 -20.86 7.12
C ARG A 316 -6.31 -20.75 6.89
N GLN A 317 -6.73 -19.79 6.08
CA GLN A 317 -8.16 -19.62 5.77
C GLN A 317 -8.72 -20.82 5.01
N LYS A 318 -7.96 -21.39 4.05
CA LYS A 318 -8.32 -22.64 3.36
C LYS A 318 -8.47 -23.79 4.33
N ALA A 319 -7.53 -23.95 5.26
CA ALA A 319 -7.58 -25.02 6.27
C ALA A 319 -8.84 -24.94 7.13
N VAL A 320 -9.19 -23.75 7.60
CA VAL A 320 -10.43 -23.53 8.38
C VAL A 320 -11.68 -23.87 7.57
N MET A 321 -11.75 -23.51 6.28
CA MET A 321 -12.87 -23.87 5.41
C MET A 321 -12.97 -25.38 5.19
N LEU A 322 -11.84 -26.06 4.99
CA LEU A 322 -11.80 -27.53 4.84
C LEU A 322 -12.22 -28.24 6.11
N GLU A 323 -11.81 -27.76 7.29
CA GLU A 323 -12.24 -28.27 8.59
C GLU A 323 -13.77 -28.19 8.74
N GLN A 324 -14.37 -27.05 8.39
CA GLN A 324 -15.82 -26.84 8.44
C GLN A 324 -16.62 -27.83 7.59
N THR A 325 -16.01 -28.37 6.55
CA THR A 325 -16.61 -29.37 5.64
C THR A 325 -16.21 -30.80 5.93
N GLY A 326 -15.48 -31.04 7.03
CA GLY A 326 -15.05 -32.39 7.43
C GLY A 326 -13.86 -32.96 6.64
N HIS A 327 -13.22 -32.15 5.78
CA HIS A 327 -12.05 -32.56 5.00
C HIS A 327 -10.76 -32.40 5.83
N TYR A 328 -10.70 -33.12 6.95
CA TYR A 328 -9.62 -32.95 7.95
C TYR A 328 -8.23 -33.22 7.43
N LYS A 329 -8.06 -34.20 6.51
CA LYS A 329 -6.77 -34.53 5.94
C LYS A 329 -6.20 -33.38 5.10
N GLU A 330 -7.04 -32.78 4.27
CA GLU A 330 -6.71 -31.63 3.46
C GLU A 330 -6.50 -30.37 4.32
N ALA A 331 -7.29 -30.19 5.37
CA ALA A 331 -7.13 -29.13 6.36
C ALA A 331 -5.76 -29.20 7.05
N CYS A 332 -5.35 -30.41 7.50
CA CYS A 332 -4.02 -30.63 8.09
C CYS A 332 -2.88 -30.27 7.12
N ARG A 333 -3.02 -30.61 5.83
CA ARG A 333 -2.00 -30.23 4.83
C ARG A 333 -1.92 -28.72 4.65
N ALA A 334 -3.07 -28.04 4.53
CA ALA A 334 -3.10 -26.58 4.40
C ALA A 334 -2.54 -25.88 5.65
N PHE A 335 -2.79 -26.40 6.86
CA PHE A 335 -2.16 -25.89 8.09
C PHE A 335 -0.65 -26.13 8.12
N ALA A 336 -0.16 -27.25 7.61
CA ALA A 336 1.27 -27.52 7.51
C ALA A 336 1.96 -26.54 6.54
N GLU A 337 1.36 -26.29 5.36
CA GLU A 337 1.84 -25.28 4.41
C GLU A 337 1.82 -23.87 5.02
N TYR A 338 0.77 -23.50 5.74
CA TYR A 338 0.71 -22.24 6.49
C TYR A 338 1.86 -22.11 7.49
N SER A 339 2.08 -23.15 8.33
CA SER A 339 3.13 -23.14 9.34
C SER A 339 4.52 -22.98 8.71
N GLN A 340 4.81 -23.75 7.66
CA GLN A 340 6.09 -23.71 6.96
C GLN A 340 6.35 -22.31 6.34
N LEU A 341 5.36 -21.72 5.67
CA LEU A 341 5.48 -20.41 5.06
C LEU A 341 5.57 -19.30 6.12
N ASN A 342 4.77 -19.40 7.17
CA ASN A 342 4.76 -18.42 8.26
C ASN A 342 6.07 -18.45 9.05
N ASP A 343 6.66 -19.61 9.29
CA ASP A 343 7.97 -19.75 9.93
C ASP A 343 9.09 -19.16 9.06
N SER A 344 9.00 -19.34 7.74
CA SER A 344 9.96 -18.76 6.79
C SER A 344 9.91 -17.23 6.79
N VAL A 345 8.71 -16.66 6.77
CA VAL A 345 8.51 -15.20 6.85
C VAL A 345 9.00 -14.66 8.19
N ARG A 346 8.62 -15.32 9.30
CA ARG A 346 9.02 -14.90 10.65
C ARG A 346 10.54 -14.97 10.86
N THR A 347 11.21 -15.97 10.29
CA THR A 347 12.67 -16.10 10.36
C THR A 347 13.35 -14.97 9.58
N ALA A 348 12.87 -14.65 8.39
CA ALA A 348 13.41 -13.55 7.58
C ALA A 348 13.23 -12.18 8.28
N GLU A 349 12.06 -11.92 8.88
CA GLU A 349 11.81 -10.70 9.66
C GLU A 349 12.70 -10.63 10.91
N MET A 350 12.93 -11.75 11.60
CA MET A 350 13.85 -11.82 12.74
C MET A 350 15.29 -11.58 12.34
N ASP A 351 15.73 -12.13 11.21
CA ASP A 351 17.09 -11.94 10.69
C ASP A 351 17.30 -10.48 10.27
N GLU A 352 16.31 -9.84 9.64
CA GLU A 352 16.35 -8.42 9.30
C GLU A 352 16.45 -7.55 10.55
N GLN A 353 15.62 -7.82 11.58
CA GLN A 353 15.68 -7.11 12.85
C GLN A 353 17.02 -7.32 13.56
N LEU A 354 17.54 -8.54 13.59
CA LEU A 354 18.84 -8.84 14.19
C LEU A 354 19.97 -8.08 13.49
N ASN A 355 19.97 -8.04 12.17
CA ASN A 355 20.95 -7.28 11.39
C ASN A 355 20.86 -5.77 11.68
N LYS A 356 19.64 -5.23 11.80
CA LYS A 356 19.40 -3.83 12.15
C LYS A 356 19.93 -3.51 13.57
N TYR A 357 19.64 -4.36 14.56
CA TYR A 357 20.14 -4.19 15.91
C TYR A 357 21.65 -4.32 15.99
N THR A 358 22.24 -5.26 15.24
CA THR A 358 23.71 -5.43 15.18
C THR A 358 24.37 -4.19 14.59
N ALA A 359 23.85 -3.67 13.49
CA ALA A 359 24.34 -2.44 12.87
C ALA A 359 24.23 -1.23 13.83
N GLN A 360 23.09 -1.09 14.52
CA GLN A 360 22.88 -0.02 15.50
C GLN A 360 23.86 -0.15 16.68
N PHE A 361 24.06 -1.36 17.19
CA PHE A 361 25.03 -1.63 18.26
C PHE A 361 26.46 -1.26 17.86
N GLU A 362 26.87 -1.60 16.64
CA GLU A 362 28.20 -1.23 16.13
C GLU A 362 28.37 0.29 16.00
N VAL A 363 27.33 0.99 15.51
CA VAL A 363 27.32 2.46 15.43
C VAL A 363 27.45 3.08 16.84
N ASP A 364 26.74 2.56 17.81
CA ASP A 364 26.78 3.08 19.18
C ASP A 364 28.11 2.75 19.87
N ARG A 365 28.69 1.56 19.62
CA ARG A 365 30.04 1.20 20.07
C ARG A 365 31.08 2.15 19.50
N LEU A 366 31.08 2.43 18.21
CA LEU A 366 32.00 3.36 17.56
C LEU A 366 31.84 4.80 18.07
N LYS A 367 30.65 5.22 18.47
CA LYS A 367 30.41 6.52 19.13
C LYS A 367 31.03 6.55 20.50
N MET A 368 30.90 5.48 21.29
CA MET A 368 31.52 5.36 22.63
C MET A 368 33.03 5.34 22.54
N GLU A 369 33.61 4.56 21.63
CA GLU A 369 35.06 4.52 21.39
C GLU A 369 35.63 5.90 20.97
N LYS A 370 34.87 6.71 20.26
CA LYS A 370 35.26 8.10 19.91
C LYS A 370 35.14 9.08 21.09
N LEU A 371 34.27 8.80 22.05
CA LEU A 371 34.10 9.65 23.25
C LEU A 371 35.11 9.37 24.33
N GLU A 372 35.64 8.15 24.44
CA GLU A 372 36.67 7.80 25.41
C GLU A 372 37.97 8.62 25.30
N PRO A 373 38.55 8.87 24.09
CA PRO A 373 39.77 9.67 23.99
C PRO A 373 39.58 11.14 24.43
N VAL A 374 38.38 11.69 24.28
CA VAL A 374 38.07 13.08 24.67
C VAL A 374 38.00 13.22 26.19
N SER A 375 37.50 12.21 26.89
CA SER A 375 37.44 12.17 28.36
C SER A 375 38.85 12.07 28.98
N TYR A 376 39.72 11.25 28.40
CA TYR A 376 41.11 11.08 28.87
C TYR A 376 41.97 12.35 28.68
N THR A 377 41.75 13.07 27.57
CA THR A 377 42.46 14.33 27.31
C THR A 377 42.00 15.46 28.24
N HIS A 378 40.74 15.52 28.60
CA HIS A 378 40.20 16.49 29.56
C HIS A 378 40.67 16.22 31.00
N LEU A 379 40.77 14.97 31.44
CA LEU A 379 41.30 14.60 32.74
C LEU A 379 42.81 14.93 32.86
N ARG A 380 43.63 14.64 31.85
CA ARG A 380 45.04 15.00 31.83
C ARG A 380 45.28 16.51 31.80
N ALA A 381 44.40 17.28 31.15
CA ALA A 381 44.53 18.74 31.14
C ALA A 381 44.19 19.39 32.50
N HIS A 382 43.47 18.72 33.38
CA HIS A 382 43.19 19.17 34.75
C HIS A 382 44.30 18.77 35.73
N GLU A 383 45.00 17.65 35.54
CA GLU A 383 46.11 17.21 36.39
C GLU A 383 47.41 18.01 36.16
N THR A 384 47.59 18.62 34.99
CA THR A 384 48.78 19.45 34.69
C THR A 384 48.63 20.91 35.12
N LYS A 385 47.50 21.33 35.72
CA LYS A 385 47.30 22.66 36.26
C LYS A 385 47.29 22.73 37.81
N ALA A 386 47.52 21.62 38.49
CA ALA A 386 47.73 21.56 39.95
C ALA A 386 49.21 21.41 40.26
#